data_c2776f7422cde2227676a29eaab25a00
#
_entry.id   c2776f7422cde2227676a29eaab25a00
#
_cell.length_a   1.000
_cell.length_b   1.000
_cell.length_c   1.000
_cell.angle_alpha   90.00
_cell.angle_beta   90.00
_cell.angle_gamma   90.00
#
_symmetry.space_group_name_H-M   'P 1'
#
loop_
_entity.id
_entity.type
_entity.pdbx_description
1 polymer ?
#
loop_
_entity_poly.entity_id
_entity_poly.type
_entity_poly.pdbx_seq_one_letter_code
_entity_poly.pdbx_strand_id
1 'polypeptide(L)'
;MKPDGASLRSLPPEGARPALGRPGGRPASSTAADPPSPTAELWRDFRRNRGAVVGLAVIVLLVLVALLADVIAPYSPSEQYRDATLRPPSLTPVGGHVFLLGTDPVGRDILSRLIHGTRLSFAIGAVSVALSLGGGVLLGLLAGFYRGTWIEFTIMRLMDVMLALPSLLLAVAVVAVLGPGLANAMYAIAIVMLPHFVRLTRGAVLGELARDYVAASRVAGASTPRLMFDTVLPNCAAPLIVQATLGFSSAILDAAALGFLGLGAQPPTPEWGSMLASALEFIQSAWWVVTLPGLAILITVLAFNLAGDGLRDALDPRLKR
;
A
#
# COMPACT_ATOMS: atom_id res chain seq x y z
N MET A 1 -16.39 -72.34 45.63
CA MET A 1 -16.19 -72.88 44.30
C MET A 1 -14.83 -72.34 43.83
N LYS A 2 -13.88 -73.25 43.50
CA LYS A 2 -12.39 -73.05 43.34
C LYS A 2 -12.00 -71.98 42.38
N PRO A 3 -10.86 -71.28 42.61
CA PRO A 3 -10.14 -70.51 41.60
C PRO A 3 -9.07 -71.36 40.90
N ASP A 4 -9.02 -71.31 39.58
CA ASP A 4 -7.97 -71.90 38.75
C ASP A 4 -6.99 -70.77 38.32
N GLY A 5 -5.75 -70.87 38.66
CA GLY A 5 -4.67 -71.53 37.91
C GLY A 5 -3.84 -70.49 37.21
N ALA A 6 -2.89 -69.77 37.95
CA ALA A 6 -1.88 -68.89 37.35
C ALA A 6 -0.78 -69.79 36.73
N SER A 7 -0.59 -69.69 35.40
CA SER A 7 0.57 -70.26 34.70
C SER A 7 1.74 -69.26 34.70
N LEU A 8 2.78 -69.60 35.47
CA LEU A 8 4.09 -68.98 35.44
C LEU A 8 4.77 -69.23 34.06
N ARG A 9 4.86 -68.20 33.25
CA ARG A 9 5.78 -68.22 32.08
C ARG A 9 7.17 -67.92 32.54
N SER A 10 8.04 -68.88 32.33
CA SER A 10 9.49 -68.88 32.52
C SER A 10 10.18 -67.74 31.78
N LEU A 11 11.04 -67.01 32.46
CA LEU A 11 12.00 -66.05 31.91
C LEU A 11 13.07 -66.81 31.09
N PRO A 12 13.52 -66.32 29.93
CA PRO A 12 14.63 -66.87 29.20
C PRO A 12 15.96 -66.47 29.86
N PRO A 13 17.04 -67.25 29.66
CA PRO A 13 18.31 -67.12 30.37
C PRO A 13 19.08 -65.86 29.93
N GLU A 14 19.64 -65.22 30.90
CA GLU A 14 20.60 -64.12 30.85
C GLU A 14 21.88 -64.59 30.20
N GLY A 15 22.23 -64.06 29.00
CA GLY A 15 23.53 -64.34 28.42
C GLY A 15 23.63 -64.29 26.90
N ALA A 16 23.21 -63.21 26.25
CA ALA A 16 23.69 -62.91 24.91
C ALA A 16 23.88 -61.41 24.75
N ARG A 17 25.09 -60.92 24.95
CA ARG A 17 25.49 -59.56 24.57
C ARG A 17 25.45 -59.47 23.05
N PRO A 18 24.66 -58.57 22.47
CA PRO A 18 24.76 -58.31 21.03
C PRO A 18 26.09 -57.59 20.75
N ALA A 19 26.82 -58.09 19.77
CA ALA A 19 28.06 -57.53 19.28
C ALA A 19 27.85 -56.05 18.86
N LEU A 20 28.68 -55.17 19.43
CA LEU A 20 28.81 -53.76 19.00
C LEU A 20 29.19 -53.73 17.53
N GLY A 21 28.18 -53.52 16.64
CA GLY A 21 28.41 -53.23 15.24
C GLY A 21 29.28 -51.96 15.14
N ARG A 22 30.34 -52.05 14.33
CA ARG A 22 31.20 -50.90 13.95
C ARG A 22 30.35 -49.72 13.52
N PRO A 23 30.68 -48.47 13.94
CA PRO A 23 29.99 -47.32 13.47
C PRO A 23 30.24 -47.19 11.95
N GLY A 24 29.21 -47.53 11.18
CA GLY A 24 29.16 -47.29 9.74
C GLY A 24 29.37 -45.79 9.48
N GLY A 25 30.15 -45.55 8.42
CA GLY A 25 30.59 -44.17 8.07
C GLY A 25 29.47 -43.17 8.10
N ARG A 26 29.79 -42.00 8.70
CA ARG A 26 28.96 -40.81 8.61
C ARG A 26 28.61 -40.57 7.14
N PRO A 27 27.31 -40.45 6.79
CA PRO A 27 26.98 -39.94 5.48
C PRO A 27 27.63 -38.58 5.32
N ALA A 28 28.29 -38.39 4.18
CA ALA A 28 28.91 -37.13 3.81
C ALA A 28 27.93 -35.99 4.11
N SER A 29 28.41 -34.99 4.82
CA SER A 29 27.70 -33.74 5.06
C SER A 29 27.19 -33.21 3.72
N SER A 30 25.90 -33.41 3.43
CA SER A 30 25.26 -32.57 2.45
C SER A 30 25.52 -31.15 2.90
N THR A 31 26.23 -30.38 2.11
CA THR A 31 26.34 -28.93 2.23
C THR A 31 24.91 -28.41 2.24
N ALA A 32 24.33 -28.27 3.45
CA ALA A 32 23.09 -27.58 3.64
C ALA A 32 23.39 -26.17 3.15
N ALA A 33 22.85 -25.84 1.97
CA ALA A 33 22.90 -24.47 1.48
C ALA A 33 22.33 -23.59 2.59
N ASP A 34 23.05 -22.54 2.94
CA ASP A 34 22.59 -21.57 3.94
C ASP A 34 21.14 -21.18 3.64
N PRO A 35 20.25 -21.14 4.64
CA PRO A 35 18.87 -20.77 4.42
C PRO A 35 18.82 -19.40 3.74
N PRO A 36 18.02 -19.24 2.67
CA PRO A 36 17.96 -18.00 1.94
C PRO A 36 17.56 -16.84 2.88
N SER A 37 18.12 -15.66 2.66
CA SER A 37 17.78 -14.49 3.47
C SER A 37 16.26 -14.21 3.41
N PRO A 38 15.65 -13.70 4.50
CA PRO A 38 14.21 -13.41 4.53
C PRO A 38 13.73 -12.52 3.37
N THR A 39 14.59 -11.60 2.92
CA THR A 39 14.30 -10.71 1.77
C THR A 39 14.32 -11.48 0.43
N ALA A 40 15.23 -12.45 0.28
CA ALA A 40 15.27 -13.29 -0.92
C ALA A 40 14.07 -14.24 -1.02
N GLU A 41 13.59 -14.75 0.11
CA GLU A 41 12.35 -15.53 0.16
C GLU A 41 11.13 -14.68 -0.21
N LEU A 42 10.99 -13.50 0.38
CA LEU A 42 9.91 -12.57 0.08
C LEU A 42 9.89 -12.22 -1.42
N TRP A 43 11.04 -11.89 -1.99
CA TRP A 43 11.16 -11.59 -3.41
C TRP A 43 10.81 -12.78 -4.30
N ARG A 44 11.22 -13.98 -3.93
CA ARG A 44 10.88 -15.21 -4.65
C ARG A 44 9.36 -15.46 -4.64
N ASP A 45 8.72 -15.32 -3.48
CA ASP A 45 7.30 -15.54 -3.32
C ASP A 45 6.48 -14.46 -4.06
N PHE A 46 6.88 -13.19 -3.98
CA PHE A 46 6.30 -12.10 -4.74
C PHE A 46 6.36 -12.36 -6.26
N ARG A 47 7.50 -12.81 -6.78
CA ARG A 47 7.68 -13.09 -8.22
C ARG A 47 6.85 -14.27 -8.72
N ARG A 48 6.34 -15.13 -7.87
CA ARG A 48 5.42 -16.22 -8.27
C ARG A 48 4.05 -15.70 -8.66
N ASN A 49 3.63 -14.55 -8.14
CA ASN A 49 2.39 -13.89 -8.52
C ASN A 49 2.65 -12.99 -9.75
N ARG A 50 2.22 -13.46 -10.94
CA ARG A 50 2.40 -12.72 -12.20
C ARG A 50 1.72 -11.36 -12.19
N GLY A 51 0.54 -11.26 -11.57
CA GLY A 51 -0.18 -9.99 -11.43
C GLY A 51 0.62 -8.98 -10.63
N ALA A 52 1.23 -9.41 -9.52
CA ALA A 52 2.09 -8.55 -8.69
C ALA A 52 3.32 -8.03 -9.45
N VAL A 53 3.96 -8.88 -10.26
CA VAL A 53 5.12 -8.48 -11.09
C VAL A 53 4.69 -7.46 -12.14
N VAL A 54 3.55 -7.67 -12.81
CA VAL A 54 3.01 -6.70 -13.78
C VAL A 54 2.66 -5.39 -13.08
N GLY A 55 1.97 -5.44 -11.94
CA GLY A 55 1.65 -4.25 -11.14
C GLY A 55 2.90 -3.46 -10.75
N LEU A 56 3.92 -4.15 -10.23
CA LEU A 56 5.19 -3.51 -9.87
C LEU A 56 5.90 -2.90 -11.09
N ALA A 57 5.92 -3.60 -12.23
CA ALA A 57 6.53 -3.08 -13.46
C ALA A 57 5.83 -1.80 -13.94
N VAL A 58 4.49 -1.75 -13.88
CA VAL A 58 3.72 -0.54 -14.22
C VAL A 58 4.00 0.58 -13.21
N ILE A 59 4.05 0.30 -11.90
CA ILE A 59 4.39 1.30 -10.88
C ILE A 59 5.79 1.88 -11.16
N VAL A 60 6.79 1.03 -11.42
CA VAL A 60 8.16 1.48 -11.73
C VAL A 60 8.17 2.34 -12.99
N LEU A 61 7.44 1.94 -14.04
CA LEU A 61 7.30 2.74 -15.25
C LEU A 61 6.69 4.11 -14.96
N LEU A 62 5.60 4.18 -14.19
CA LEU A 62 4.94 5.44 -13.84
C LEU A 62 5.84 6.32 -12.96
N VAL A 63 6.61 5.74 -12.03
CA VAL A 63 7.61 6.48 -11.25
C VAL A 63 8.70 7.07 -12.17
N LEU A 64 9.18 6.30 -13.14
CA LEU A 64 10.15 6.80 -14.13
C LEU A 64 9.54 7.93 -14.97
N VAL A 65 8.30 7.79 -15.43
CA VAL A 65 7.56 8.85 -16.15
C VAL A 65 7.44 10.10 -15.27
N ALA A 66 7.12 9.97 -14.00
CA ALA A 66 7.01 11.09 -13.06
C ALA A 66 8.36 11.79 -12.84
N LEU A 67 9.45 11.03 -12.70
CA LEU A 67 10.79 11.58 -12.50
C LEU A 67 11.33 12.28 -13.75
N LEU A 68 11.10 11.70 -14.91
CA LEU A 68 11.59 12.19 -16.20
C LEU A 68 10.60 13.11 -16.91
N ALA A 69 9.53 13.56 -16.24
CA ALA A 69 8.43 14.31 -16.85
C ALA A 69 8.94 15.55 -17.65
N ASP A 70 9.88 16.30 -17.12
CA ASP A 70 10.42 17.50 -17.76
C ASP A 70 11.25 17.20 -19.02
N VAL A 71 11.70 15.93 -19.18
CA VAL A 71 12.53 15.50 -20.32
C VAL A 71 11.68 14.85 -21.41
N ILE A 72 10.69 14.07 -21.04
CA ILE A 72 9.88 13.26 -21.97
C ILE A 72 8.62 13.98 -22.44
N ALA A 73 8.14 14.99 -21.71
CA ALA A 73 6.99 15.77 -22.13
C ALA A 73 7.35 16.64 -23.34
N PRO A 74 6.59 16.54 -24.46
CA PRO A 74 6.92 17.32 -25.67
C PRO A 74 6.72 18.82 -25.49
N TYR A 75 5.80 19.22 -24.59
CA TYR A 75 5.45 20.63 -24.37
C TYR A 75 5.31 20.94 -22.88
N SER A 76 5.27 22.24 -22.53
CA SER A 76 4.91 22.66 -21.18
C SER A 76 3.44 22.30 -20.88
N PRO A 77 3.11 21.73 -19.70
CA PRO A 77 1.76 21.30 -19.36
C PRO A 77 0.76 22.46 -19.21
N SER A 78 1.23 23.70 -19.10
CA SER A 78 0.41 24.91 -18.97
C SER A 78 0.35 25.75 -20.25
N GLU A 79 1.18 25.45 -21.24
CA GLU A 79 1.21 26.17 -22.52
C GLU A 79 -0.07 25.95 -23.31
N GLN A 80 -0.59 27.03 -23.89
CA GLN A 80 -1.88 27.04 -24.60
C GLN A 80 -1.68 27.38 -26.06
N TYR A 81 -2.19 26.52 -26.94
CA TYR A 81 -2.16 26.70 -28.39
C TYR A 81 -3.56 27.03 -28.87
N ARG A 82 -3.87 28.32 -29.04
CA ARG A 82 -5.22 28.81 -29.35
C ARG A 82 -5.79 28.26 -30.65
N ASP A 83 -4.92 27.97 -31.62
CA ASP A 83 -5.30 27.41 -32.93
C ASP A 83 -5.54 25.89 -32.89
N ALA A 84 -5.32 25.29 -31.74
CA ALA A 84 -5.41 23.83 -31.55
C ALA A 84 -6.32 23.44 -30.36
N THR A 85 -7.44 24.16 -30.15
CA THR A 85 -8.41 23.81 -29.10
C THR A 85 -9.21 22.56 -29.48
N LEU A 86 -9.38 21.63 -28.53
CA LEU A 86 -10.12 20.35 -28.70
C LEU A 86 -9.71 19.57 -29.97
N ARG A 87 -8.42 19.57 -30.29
CA ARG A 87 -7.90 18.77 -31.39
C ARG A 87 -7.87 17.30 -31.03
N PRO A 88 -8.38 16.41 -31.87
CA PRO A 88 -8.28 14.98 -31.65
C PRO A 88 -6.83 14.49 -31.74
N PRO A 89 -6.51 13.32 -31.15
CA PRO A 89 -5.22 12.68 -31.31
C PRO A 89 -4.82 12.59 -32.80
N SER A 90 -3.68 13.16 -33.17
CA SER A 90 -3.24 13.24 -34.56
C SER A 90 -1.73 13.39 -34.66
N LEU A 91 -1.17 12.87 -35.75
CA LEU A 91 0.22 13.11 -36.17
C LEU A 91 0.37 14.31 -37.10
N THR A 92 -0.76 14.91 -37.56
CA THR A 92 -0.73 16.09 -38.44
C THR A 92 -0.40 17.34 -37.65
N PRO A 93 0.66 18.10 -38.06
CA PRO A 93 1.03 19.32 -37.36
C PRO A 93 -0.02 20.42 -37.51
N VAL A 94 -0.22 21.19 -36.43
CA VAL A 94 -1.02 22.41 -36.42
C VAL A 94 -0.17 23.52 -35.83
N GLY A 95 0.01 24.63 -36.55
CA GLY A 95 0.93 25.68 -36.12
C GLY A 95 2.39 25.23 -35.91
N GLY A 96 2.80 24.15 -36.59
CA GLY A 96 4.13 23.53 -36.41
C GLY A 96 4.26 22.56 -35.26
N HIS A 97 3.18 22.30 -34.51
CA HIS A 97 3.17 21.42 -33.32
C HIS A 97 2.32 20.15 -33.58
N VAL A 98 2.78 19.00 -33.07
CA VAL A 98 2.09 17.71 -33.17
C VAL A 98 1.56 17.29 -31.80
N PHE A 99 0.25 17.05 -31.71
CA PHE A 99 -0.43 16.68 -30.47
C PHE A 99 -0.84 15.19 -30.51
N LEU A 100 0.06 14.32 -30.04
CA LEU A 100 -0.10 12.85 -30.14
C LEU A 100 -1.39 12.34 -29.47
N LEU A 101 -1.76 12.87 -28.32
CA LEU A 101 -2.99 12.52 -27.60
C LEU A 101 -4.07 13.62 -27.66
N GLY A 102 -3.86 14.58 -28.58
CA GLY A 102 -4.78 15.70 -28.73
C GLY A 102 -4.60 16.80 -27.70
N THR A 103 -5.51 17.76 -27.72
CA THR A 103 -5.49 18.93 -26.84
C THR A 103 -6.76 19.05 -26.01
N ASP A 104 -6.67 19.79 -24.91
CA ASP A 104 -7.78 20.10 -24.05
C ASP A 104 -8.62 21.32 -24.54
N PRO A 105 -9.71 21.72 -23.85
CA PRO A 105 -10.59 22.83 -24.28
C PRO A 105 -9.89 24.18 -24.41
N VAL A 106 -8.74 24.38 -23.77
CA VAL A 106 -7.97 25.62 -23.87
C VAL A 106 -6.69 25.47 -24.72
N GLY A 107 -6.56 24.35 -25.45
CA GLY A 107 -5.45 24.11 -26.38
C GLY A 107 -4.18 23.59 -25.72
N ARG A 108 -4.20 23.03 -24.51
CA ARG A 108 -3.01 22.44 -23.87
C ARG A 108 -2.82 20.99 -24.31
N ASP A 109 -1.57 20.55 -24.47
CA ASP A 109 -1.25 19.18 -24.85
C ASP A 109 -1.60 18.16 -23.76
N ILE A 110 -2.47 17.20 -24.10
CA ILE A 110 -2.92 16.19 -23.12
C ILE A 110 -1.78 15.25 -22.74
N LEU A 111 -0.89 14.86 -23.65
CA LEU A 111 0.22 13.97 -23.34
C LEU A 111 1.14 14.59 -22.28
N SER A 112 1.55 15.83 -22.48
CA SER A 112 2.40 16.56 -21.53
C SER A 112 1.70 16.72 -20.18
N ARG A 113 0.40 16.99 -20.18
CA ARG A 113 -0.40 17.09 -18.94
C ARG A 113 -0.54 15.77 -18.22
N LEU A 114 -0.70 14.64 -18.92
CA LEU A 114 -0.74 13.31 -18.31
C LEU A 114 0.60 12.95 -17.67
N ILE A 115 1.70 13.21 -18.38
CA ILE A 115 3.06 12.94 -17.87
C ILE A 115 3.34 13.75 -16.59
N HIS A 116 3.08 15.05 -16.58
CA HIS A 116 3.27 15.88 -15.38
C HIS A 116 2.22 15.57 -14.31
N GLY A 117 1.01 15.21 -14.71
CA GLY A 117 -0.06 14.75 -13.82
C GLY A 117 0.32 13.51 -13.03
N THR A 118 1.12 12.60 -13.62
CA THR A 118 1.66 11.43 -12.91
C THR A 118 2.45 11.86 -11.68
N ARG A 119 3.34 12.85 -11.80
CA ARG A 119 4.14 13.39 -10.68
C ARG A 119 3.26 13.90 -9.54
N LEU A 120 2.21 14.65 -9.86
CA LEU A 120 1.31 15.23 -8.87
C LEU A 120 0.42 14.17 -8.22
N SER A 121 -0.18 13.28 -9.00
CA SER A 121 -1.01 12.19 -8.47
C SER A 121 -0.22 11.26 -7.56
N PHE A 122 1.03 10.95 -7.92
CA PHE A 122 1.93 10.18 -7.05
C PHE A 122 2.32 10.93 -5.79
N ALA A 123 2.57 12.24 -5.87
CA ALA A 123 2.85 13.06 -4.69
C ALA A 123 1.65 13.10 -3.72
N ILE A 124 0.43 13.25 -4.25
CA ILE A 124 -0.80 13.21 -3.43
C ILE A 124 -0.90 11.85 -2.73
N GLY A 125 -0.81 10.74 -3.47
CA GLY A 125 -0.87 9.40 -2.90
C GLY A 125 0.19 9.18 -1.82
N ALA A 126 1.46 9.49 -2.13
CA ALA A 126 2.59 9.27 -1.22
C ALA A 126 2.48 10.09 0.06
N VAL A 127 2.18 11.40 -0.04
CA VAL A 127 2.07 12.29 1.12
C VAL A 127 0.87 11.91 1.99
N SER A 128 -0.30 11.66 1.39
CA SER A 128 -1.50 11.27 2.13
C SER A 128 -1.31 9.95 2.88
N VAL A 129 -0.73 8.94 2.23
CA VAL A 129 -0.43 7.65 2.86
C VAL A 129 0.62 7.81 3.96
N ALA A 130 1.69 8.57 3.71
CA ALA A 130 2.74 8.77 4.72
C ALA A 130 2.22 9.46 5.98
N LEU A 131 1.39 10.49 5.84
CA LEU A 131 0.75 11.19 6.96
C LEU A 131 -0.21 10.28 7.72
N SER A 132 -1.08 9.55 7.00
CA SER A 132 -2.00 8.58 7.62
C SER A 132 -1.27 7.44 8.31
N LEU A 133 -0.25 6.87 7.69
CA LEU A 133 0.55 5.79 8.25
C LEU A 133 1.29 6.28 9.51
N GLY A 134 1.96 7.43 9.44
CA GLY A 134 2.69 7.99 10.59
C GLY A 134 1.76 8.26 11.77
N GLY A 135 0.68 9.00 11.56
CA GLY A 135 -0.34 9.27 12.59
C GLY A 135 -1.04 7.99 13.08
N GLY A 136 -1.39 7.11 12.13
CA GLY A 136 -2.07 5.84 12.42
C GLY A 136 -1.22 4.86 13.22
N VAL A 137 0.08 4.79 12.93
CA VAL A 137 1.04 3.98 13.71
C VAL A 137 1.16 4.52 15.14
N LEU A 138 1.35 5.83 15.30
CA LEU A 138 1.49 6.44 16.61
C LEU A 138 0.23 6.26 17.48
N LEU A 139 -0.94 6.62 16.94
CA LEU A 139 -2.20 6.48 17.67
C LEU A 139 -2.58 5.01 17.90
N GLY A 140 -2.32 4.14 16.93
CA GLY A 140 -2.58 2.70 17.05
C GLY A 140 -1.67 2.00 18.08
N LEU A 141 -0.38 2.38 18.15
CA LEU A 141 0.54 1.94 19.20
C LEU A 141 0.03 2.36 20.58
N LEU A 142 -0.32 3.65 20.75
CA LEU A 142 -0.86 4.15 22.00
C LEU A 142 -2.13 3.39 22.40
N ALA A 143 -3.08 3.24 21.48
CA ALA A 143 -4.32 2.52 21.75
C ALA A 143 -4.08 1.04 22.08
N GLY A 144 -3.11 0.38 21.46
CA GLY A 144 -2.77 -1.03 21.72
C GLY A 144 -2.06 -1.24 23.06
N PHE A 145 -1.06 -0.41 23.40
CA PHE A 145 -0.31 -0.51 24.64
C PHE A 145 -1.11 -0.10 25.89
N TYR A 146 -1.97 0.93 25.76
CA TYR A 146 -2.82 1.42 26.84
C TYR A 146 -4.22 0.82 26.80
N ARG A 147 -4.33 -0.47 26.42
CA ARG A 147 -5.60 -1.20 26.35
C ARG A 147 -6.36 -1.14 27.67
N GLY A 148 -7.67 -0.91 27.61
CA GLY A 148 -8.56 -0.83 28.78
C GLY A 148 -8.50 0.51 29.51
N THR A 149 -7.73 1.49 29.01
CA THR A 149 -7.63 2.83 29.59
C THR A 149 -8.48 3.84 28.81
N TRP A 150 -8.62 5.04 29.41
CA TRP A 150 -9.29 6.16 28.75
C TRP A 150 -8.60 6.60 27.44
N ILE A 151 -7.28 6.38 27.32
CA ILE A 151 -6.50 6.71 26.11
C ILE A 151 -7.00 5.88 24.93
N GLU A 152 -7.07 4.57 25.09
CA GLU A 152 -7.64 3.70 24.07
C GLU A 152 -9.08 4.08 23.73
N PHE A 153 -9.91 4.27 24.77
CA PHE A 153 -11.33 4.62 24.58
C PHE A 153 -11.48 5.89 23.74
N THR A 154 -10.74 6.95 24.06
CA THR A 154 -10.83 8.22 23.35
C THR A 154 -10.36 8.11 21.91
N ILE A 155 -9.18 7.47 21.66
CA ILE A 155 -8.67 7.27 20.31
C ILE A 155 -9.67 6.46 19.49
N MET A 156 -10.13 5.32 19.99
CA MET A 156 -11.04 4.45 19.25
C MET A 156 -12.39 5.10 19.00
N ARG A 157 -12.92 5.84 19.97
CA ARG A 157 -14.19 6.56 19.79
C ARG A 157 -14.08 7.65 18.72
N LEU A 158 -12.96 8.38 18.69
CA LEU A 158 -12.72 9.36 17.62
C LEU A 158 -12.67 8.67 16.24
N MET A 159 -11.96 7.54 16.14
CA MET A 159 -11.91 6.77 14.89
C MET A 159 -13.29 6.25 14.49
N ASP A 160 -14.11 5.84 15.45
CA ASP A 160 -15.48 5.37 15.19
C ASP A 160 -16.37 6.51 14.63
N VAL A 161 -16.27 7.70 15.20
CA VAL A 161 -17.00 8.88 14.69
C VAL A 161 -16.58 9.22 13.26
N MET A 162 -15.28 9.18 12.96
CA MET A 162 -14.78 9.44 11.59
C MET A 162 -15.30 8.40 10.60
N LEU A 163 -15.33 7.13 10.97
CA LEU A 163 -15.82 6.03 10.11
C LEU A 163 -17.34 5.97 9.99
N ALA A 164 -18.09 6.66 10.86
CA ALA A 164 -19.53 6.78 10.73
C ALA A 164 -19.95 7.69 9.55
N LEU A 165 -19.03 8.53 9.07
CA LEU A 165 -19.26 9.39 7.91
C LEU A 165 -18.76 8.72 6.62
N PRO A 166 -19.46 8.85 5.48
CA PRO A 166 -18.91 8.46 4.18
C PRO A 166 -17.60 9.19 3.91
N SER A 167 -16.58 8.45 3.47
CA SER A 167 -15.20 8.96 3.30
C SER A 167 -15.13 10.23 2.47
N LEU A 168 -15.82 10.26 1.33
CA LEU A 168 -15.84 11.43 0.46
C LEU A 168 -16.50 12.66 1.14
N LEU A 169 -17.58 12.45 1.90
CA LEU A 169 -18.22 13.57 2.62
C LEU A 169 -17.32 14.12 3.73
N LEU A 170 -16.59 13.24 4.43
CA LEU A 170 -15.59 13.68 5.41
C LEU A 170 -14.46 14.47 4.74
N ALA A 171 -13.95 13.97 3.59
CA ALA A 171 -12.93 14.69 2.84
C ALA A 171 -13.39 16.08 2.39
N VAL A 172 -14.60 16.16 1.82
CA VAL A 172 -15.22 17.45 1.41
C VAL A 172 -15.39 18.39 2.60
N ALA A 173 -15.86 17.89 3.75
CA ALA A 173 -16.02 18.70 4.96
C ALA A 173 -14.67 19.26 5.45
N VAL A 174 -13.60 18.45 5.42
CA VAL A 174 -12.25 18.90 5.78
C VAL A 174 -11.77 19.99 4.81
N VAL A 175 -11.92 19.78 3.49
CA VAL A 175 -11.52 20.79 2.49
C VAL A 175 -12.38 22.03 2.57
N ALA A 176 -13.66 21.91 2.92
CA ALA A 176 -14.53 23.09 3.11
C ALA A 176 -14.03 24.02 4.24
N VAL A 177 -13.39 23.46 5.27
CA VAL A 177 -12.78 24.23 6.37
C VAL A 177 -11.40 24.76 5.98
N LEU A 178 -10.56 23.96 5.32
CA LEU A 178 -9.19 24.32 4.98
C LEU A 178 -9.08 25.19 3.72
N GLY A 179 -10.10 25.16 2.87
CA GLY A 179 -10.11 25.75 1.54
C GLY A 179 -9.67 24.76 0.44
N PRO A 180 -10.02 25.02 -0.84
CA PRO A 180 -9.59 24.22 -1.97
C PRO A 180 -8.07 24.34 -2.19
N GLY A 181 -7.45 23.27 -2.73
CA GLY A 181 -6.03 23.28 -3.04
C GLY A 181 -5.35 21.94 -2.85
N LEU A 182 -4.23 21.75 -3.52
CA LEU A 182 -3.49 20.48 -3.55
C LEU A 182 -3.10 20.00 -2.15
N ALA A 183 -2.48 20.86 -1.33
CA ALA A 183 -2.03 20.50 0.01
C ALA A 183 -3.22 20.16 0.95
N ASN A 184 -4.30 20.94 0.87
CA ASN A 184 -5.49 20.71 1.69
C ASN A 184 -6.20 19.42 1.31
N ALA A 185 -6.23 19.07 0.02
CA ALA A 185 -6.72 17.78 -0.44
C ALA A 185 -5.86 16.61 0.11
N MET A 186 -4.53 16.74 0.11
CA MET A 186 -3.64 15.72 0.71
C MET A 186 -3.93 15.53 2.21
N TYR A 187 -4.11 16.60 2.97
CA TYR A 187 -4.49 16.52 4.39
C TYR A 187 -5.86 15.90 4.60
N ALA A 188 -6.84 16.26 3.79
CA ALA A 188 -8.19 15.70 3.87
C ALA A 188 -8.17 14.18 3.63
N ILE A 189 -7.49 13.72 2.58
CA ILE A 189 -7.32 12.30 2.28
C ILE A 189 -6.58 11.60 3.42
N ALA A 190 -5.51 12.21 3.94
CA ALA A 190 -4.76 11.65 5.06
C ALA A 190 -5.63 11.47 6.31
N ILE A 191 -6.47 12.44 6.64
CA ILE A 191 -7.42 12.38 7.77
C ILE A 191 -8.44 11.26 7.56
N VAL A 192 -9.01 11.15 6.36
CA VAL A 192 -9.99 10.10 6.03
C VAL A 192 -9.41 8.70 6.15
N MET A 193 -8.15 8.51 5.77
CA MET A 193 -7.46 7.22 5.83
C MET A 193 -6.95 6.86 7.24
N LEU A 194 -6.79 7.84 8.13
CA LEU A 194 -6.21 7.67 9.45
C LEU A 194 -6.85 6.54 10.29
N PRO A 195 -8.20 6.42 10.38
CA PRO A 195 -8.84 5.38 11.17
C PRO A 195 -8.48 3.95 10.75
N HIS A 196 -8.28 3.72 9.46
CA HIS A 196 -7.90 2.41 8.94
C HIS A 196 -6.52 1.99 9.45
N PHE A 197 -5.54 2.91 9.41
CA PHE A 197 -4.20 2.67 9.94
C PHE A 197 -4.17 2.53 11.46
N VAL A 198 -4.94 3.34 12.19
CA VAL A 198 -5.05 3.25 13.66
C VAL A 198 -5.59 1.87 14.08
N ARG A 199 -6.69 1.43 13.48
CA ARG A 199 -7.32 0.14 13.80
C ARG A 199 -6.40 -1.03 13.45
N LEU A 200 -5.77 -0.99 12.28
CA LEU A 200 -4.85 -2.02 11.84
C LEU A 200 -3.64 -2.13 12.78
N THR A 201 -3.01 -0.99 13.09
CA THR A 201 -1.86 -0.94 14.00
C THR A 201 -2.23 -1.45 15.39
N ARG A 202 -3.35 -0.98 15.94
CA ARG A 202 -3.83 -1.48 17.25
C ARG A 202 -4.05 -2.99 17.23
N GLY A 203 -4.68 -3.53 16.20
CA GLY A 203 -4.91 -4.98 16.05
C GLY A 203 -3.60 -5.76 15.99
N ALA A 204 -2.63 -5.33 15.19
CA ALA A 204 -1.32 -5.94 15.08
C ALA A 204 -0.55 -5.88 16.43
N VAL A 205 -0.54 -4.72 17.08
CA VAL A 205 0.09 -4.52 18.40
C VAL A 205 -0.49 -5.46 19.46
N LEU A 206 -1.80 -5.61 19.53
CA LEU A 206 -2.45 -6.53 20.48
C LEU A 206 -2.06 -7.99 20.22
N GLY A 207 -1.91 -8.38 18.96
CA GLY A 207 -1.42 -9.70 18.58
C GLY A 207 0.03 -9.94 19.04
N GLU A 208 0.90 -8.95 18.86
CA GLU A 208 2.32 -9.07 19.23
C GLU A 208 2.53 -8.99 20.76
N LEU A 209 1.75 -8.18 21.48
CA LEU A 209 1.84 -8.08 22.94
C LEU A 209 1.52 -9.41 23.66
N ALA A 210 0.84 -10.34 23.00
CA ALA A 210 0.53 -11.68 23.53
C ALA A 210 1.67 -12.69 23.30
N ARG A 211 2.78 -12.32 22.64
CA ARG A 211 3.89 -13.21 22.32
C ARG A 211 4.91 -13.32 23.46
N ASP A 212 5.52 -14.50 23.62
CA ASP A 212 6.48 -14.81 24.67
C ASP A 212 7.73 -13.91 24.64
N TYR A 213 8.21 -13.52 23.45
CA TYR A 213 9.40 -12.66 23.32
C TYR A 213 9.16 -11.25 23.90
N VAL A 214 7.91 -10.75 23.85
CA VAL A 214 7.55 -9.46 24.47
C VAL A 214 7.53 -9.59 25.99
N ALA A 215 6.99 -10.71 26.51
CA ALA A 215 7.03 -11.00 27.94
C ALA A 215 8.47 -11.13 28.44
N ALA A 216 9.34 -11.84 27.71
CA ALA A 216 10.77 -11.97 28.03
C ALA A 216 11.48 -10.62 28.04
N SER A 217 11.24 -9.77 27.03
CA SER A 217 11.82 -8.42 26.97
C SER A 217 11.38 -7.54 28.15
N ARG A 218 10.12 -7.67 28.59
CA ARG A 218 9.59 -6.96 29.76
C ARG A 218 10.24 -7.43 31.04
N VAL A 219 10.43 -8.74 31.23
CA VAL A 219 11.13 -9.32 32.39
C VAL A 219 12.60 -8.90 32.43
N ALA A 220 13.22 -8.74 31.24
CA ALA A 220 14.61 -8.22 31.12
C ALA A 220 14.71 -6.70 31.40
N GLY A 221 13.61 -6.03 31.79
CA GLY A 221 13.62 -4.63 32.19
C GLY A 221 13.49 -3.60 31.07
N ALA A 222 12.98 -4.00 29.89
CA ALA A 222 12.74 -3.06 28.81
C ALA A 222 11.65 -2.03 29.18
N SER A 223 11.94 -0.74 29.00
CA SER A 223 10.96 0.34 29.21
C SER A 223 9.84 0.30 28.18
N THR A 224 8.67 0.88 28.51
CA THR A 224 7.51 0.91 27.60
C THR A 224 7.84 1.49 26.21
N PRO A 225 8.53 2.63 26.06
CA PRO A 225 8.93 3.14 24.75
C PRO A 225 9.81 2.14 23.97
N ARG A 226 10.75 1.49 24.64
CA ARG A 226 11.60 0.47 24.02
C ARG A 226 10.79 -0.74 23.54
N LEU A 227 9.83 -1.20 24.35
CA LEU A 227 8.91 -2.25 23.92
C LEU A 227 8.07 -1.82 22.70
N MET A 228 7.59 -0.57 22.68
CA MET A 228 6.78 -0.04 21.58
C MET A 228 7.55 0.00 20.26
N PHE A 229 8.69 0.67 20.25
CA PHE A 229 9.39 1.02 19.01
C PHE A 229 10.44 -0.02 18.58
N ASP A 230 11.16 -0.64 19.54
CA ASP A 230 12.24 -1.56 19.20
C ASP A 230 11.76 -3.03 19.16
N THR A 231 10.72 -3.38 19.94
CA THR A 231 10.30 -4.79 20.08
C THR A 231 9.01 -5.08 19.29
N VAL A 232 7.96 -4.27 19.43
CA VAL A 232 6.64 -4.58 18.87
C VAL A 232 6.45 -3.99 17.47
N LEU A 233 6.76 -2.70 17.26
CA LEU A 233 6.52 -2.03 15.99
C LEU A 233 7.19 -2.72 14.79
N PRO A 234 8.46 -3.16 14.85
CA PRO A 234 9.09 -3.83 13.70
C PRO A 234 8.35 -5.11 13.28
N ASN A 235 7.76 -5.83 14.25
CA ASN A 235 6.99 -7.05 13.98
C ASN A 235 5.57 -6.77 13.46
N CYS A 236 5.09 -5.54 13.60
CA CYS A 236 3.83 -5.08 13.00
C CYS A 236 4.01 -4.52 11.58
N ALA A 237 5.24 -4.47 11.04
CA ALA A 237 5.51 -3.78 9.78
C ALA A 237 4.83 -4.42 8.57
N ALA A 238 4.76 -5.76 8.49
CA ALA A 238 4.21 -6.47 7.35
C ALA A 238 2.77 -6.04 6.98
N PRO A 239 1.79 -6.11 7.87
CA PRO A 239 0.43 -5.65 7.56
C PRO A 239 0.35 -4.16 7.27
N LEU A 240 1.22 -3.34 7.87
CA LEU A 240 1.25 -1.89 7.63
C LEU A 240 1.76 -1.53 6.24
N ILE A 241 2.79 -2.23 5.74
CA ILE A 241 3.31 -2.04 4.38
C ILE A 241 2.25 -2.44 3.34
N VAL A 242 1.58 -3.56 3.54
CA VAL A 242 0.47 -3.99 2.66
C VAL A 242 -0.64 -2.93 2.65
N GLN A 243 -1.07 -2.46 3.84
CA GLN A 243 -2.10 -1.42 3.95
C GLN A 243 -1.66 -0.10 3.29
N ALA A 244 -0.39 0.28 3.40
CA ALA A 244 0.12 1.48 2.75
C ALA A 244 0.08 1.37 1.22
N THR A 245 0.42 0.19 0.68
CA THR A 245 0.37 -0.06 -0.78
C THR A 245 -1.07 0.00 -1.30
N LEU A 246 -2.01 -0.67 -0.64
CA LEU A 246 -3.43 -0.62 -1.02
C LEU A 246 -4.03 0.77 -0.76
N GLY A 247 -3.62 1.43 0.32
CA GLY A 247 -4.02 2.78 0.65
C GLY A 247 -3.61 3.81 -0.41
N PHE A 248 -2.49 3.58 -1.10
CA PHE A 248 -2.06 4.46 -2.18
C PHE A 248 -3.08 4.49 -3.33
N SER A 249 -3.63 3.35 -3.74
CA SER A 249 -4.67 3.29 -4.77
C SER A 249 -5.94 4.02 -4.33
N SER A 250 -6.36 3.85 -3.07
CA SER A 250 -7.50 4.57 -2.51
C SER A 250 -7.26 6.09 -2.48
N ALA A 251 -6.05 6.52 -2.07
CA ALA A 251 -5.68 7.93 -2.05
C ALA A 251 -5.75 8.59 -3.43
N ILE A 252 -5.35 7.88 -4.50
CA ILE A 252 -5.48 8.38 -5.88
C ILE A 252 -6.95 8.53 -6.29
N LEU A 253 -7.82 7.58 -5.92
CA LEU A 253 -9.25 7.66 -6.22
C LEU A 253 -9.91 8.82 -5.46
N ASP A 254 -9.61 8.99 -4.17
CA ASP A 254 -10.12 10.09 -3.36
C ASP A 254 -9.61 11.45 -3.87
N ALA A 255 -8.33 11.51 -4.30
CA ALA A 255 -7.76 12.70 -4.92
C ALA A 255 -8.46 13.05 -6.24
N ALA A 256 -8.70 12.05 -7.09
CA ALA A 256 -9.43 12.24 -8.34
C ALA A 256 -10.87 12.69 -8.09
N ALA A 257 -11.55 12.15 -7.07
CA ALA A 257 -12.89 12.57 -6.69
C ALA A 257 -12.91 14.02 -6.16
N LEU A 258 -11.96 14.40 -5.29
CA LEU A 258 -11.84 15.79 -4.82
C LEU A 258 -11.47 16.76 -5.95
N GLY A 259 -10.54 16.34 -6.84
CA GLY A 259 -10.17 17.10 -8.04
C GLY A 259 -11.36 17.30 -8.98
N PHE A 260 -12.16 16.27 -9.18
CA PHE A 260 -13.39 16.28 -9.96
C PHE A 260 -14.44 17.25 -9.38
N LEU A 261 -14.52 17.36 -8.05
CA LEU A 261 -15.39 18.34 -7.37
C LEU A 261 -14.81 19.76 -7.34
N GLY A 262 -13.63 19.99 -7.95
CA GLY A 262 -12.96 21.30 -7.94
C GLY A 262 -12.29 21.67 -6.62
N LEU A 263 -12.19 20.71 -5.69
CA LEU A 263 -11.61 20.91 -4.34
C LEU A 263 -10.12 20.53 -4.27
N GLY A 264 -9.59 19.86 -5.31
CA GLY A 264 -8.20 19.44 -5.44
C GLY A 264 -7.27 20.51 -5.99
N ALA A 265 -6.33 20.09 -6.84
CA ALA A 265 -5.40 20.99 -7.51
C ALA A 265 -6.14 21.98 -8.42
N GLN A 266 -5.78 23.26 -8.29
CA GLN A 266 -6.40 24.33 -9.07
C GLN A 266 -5.69 24.51 -10.43
N PRO A 267 -6.42 24.87 -11.51
CA PRO A 267 -5.81 25.23 -12.78
C PRO A 267 -4.73 26.33 -12.61
N PRO A 268 -3.65 26.31 -13.41
CA PRO A 268 -3.39 25.45 -14.58
C PRO A 268 -2.76 24.09 -14.25
N THR A 269 -2.61 23.72 -12.99
CA THR A 269 -1.91 22.53 -12.51
C THR A 269 -2.46 21.25 -13.15
N PRO A 270 -1.62 20.40 -13.77
CA PRO A 270 -2.07 19.17 -14.42
C PRO A 270 -2.26 18.06 -13.36
N GLU A 271 -3.48 17.85 -12.90
CA GLU A 271 -3.86 16.76 -12.00
C GLU A 271 -4.99 15.97 -12.66
N TRP A 272 -4.95 14.63 -12.61
CA TRP A 272 -5.85 13.78 -13.40
C TRP A 272 -7.34 13.97 -13.07
N GLY A 273 -7.68 14.18 -11.78
CA GLY A 273 -9.07 14.43 -11.36
C GLY A 273 -9.60 15.78 -11.85
N SER A 274 -8.81 16.84 -11.74
CA SER A 274 -9.15 18.15 -12.26
C SER A 274 -9.22 18.19 -13.79
N MET A 275 -8.39 17.37 -14.47
CA MET A 275 -8.48 17.17 -15.92
C MET A 275 -9.82 16.53 -16.30
N LEU A 276 -10.30 15.52 -15.57
CA LEU A 276 -11.61 14.91 -15.76
C LEU A 276 -12.75 15.92 -15.55
N ALA A 277 -12.68 16.73 -14.48
CA ALA A 277 -13.71 17.74 -14.20
C ALA A 277 -13.87 18.74 -15.35
N SER A 278 -12.76 19.26 -15.86
CA SER A 278 -12.74 20.22 -16.96
C SER A 278 -13.16 19.64 -18.31
N ALA A 279 -13.19 18.30 -18.42
CA ALA A 279 -13.50 17.58 -19.64
C ALA A 279 -14.97 17.17 -19.78
N LEU A 280 -15.76 17.25 -18.71
CA LEU A 280 -17.17 16.76 -18.69
C LEU A 280 -18.07 17.35 -19.76
N GLU A 281 -17.95 18.65 -19.99
CA GLU A 281 -18.78 19.34 -20.99
C GLU A 281 -18.49 18.85 -22.41
N PHE A 282 -17.34 18.20 -22.63
CA PHE A 282 -16.85 17.79 -23.94
C PHE A 282 -16.92 16.27 -24.16
N ILE A 283 -17.57 15.52 -23.28
CA ILE A 283 -17.60 14.04 -23.34
C ILE A 283 -18.15 13.50 -24.66
N GLN A 284 -19.12 14.20 -25.28
CA GLN A 284 -19.72 13.80 -26.53
C GLN A 284 -18.92 14.23 -27.76
N SER A 285 -18.16 15.32 -27.68
CA SER A 285 -17.42 15.91 -28.79
C SER A 285 -15.93 15.56 -28.81
N ALA A 286 -15.34 15.29 -27.64
CA ALA A 286 -13.91 15.09 -27.48
C ALA A 286 -13.63 13.98 -26.45
N TRP A 287 -13.92 12.74 -26.81
CA TRP A 287 -13.80 11.55 -25.95
C TRP A 287 -12.40 11.43 -25.28
N TRP A 288 -11.33 11.86 -25.97
CA TRP A 288 -9.95 11.73 -25.50
C TRP A 288 -9.66 12.55 -24.24
N VAL A 289 -10.29 13.72 -24.06
CA VAL A 289 -10.06 14.58 -22.90
C VAL A 289 -10.58 13.96 -21.59
N VAL A 290 -11.57 13.05 -21.68
CA VAL A 290 -12.12 12.30 -20.53
C VAL A 290 -11.45 10.95 -20.37
N THR A 291 -11.34 10.20 -21.48
CA THR A 291 -10.90 8.80 -21.45
C THR A 291 -9.43 8.67 -21.03
N LEU A 292 -8.56 9.56 -21.52
CA LEU A 292 -7.12 9.42 -21.26
C LEU A 292 -6.74 9.66 -19.79
N PRO A 293 -7.22 10.71 -19.10
CA PRO A 293 -6.99 10.84 -17.66
C PRO A 293 -7.65 9.73 -16.84
N GLY A 294 -8.85 9.29 -17.24
CA GLY A 294 -9.53 8.16 -16.62
C GLY A 294 -8.75 6.86 -16.72
N LEU A 295 -8.15 6.58 -17.88
CA LEU A 295 -7.26 5.42 -18.08
C LEU A 295 -5.97 5.54 -17.25
N ALA A 296 -5.39 6.72 -17.11
CA ALA A 296 -4.21 6.92 -16.27
C ALA A 296 -4.52 6.58 -14.80
N ILE A 297 -5.66 7.04 -14.27
CA ILE A 297 -6.12 6.68 -12.93
C ILE A 297 -6.36 5.17 -12.84
N LEU A 298 -7.10 4.58 -13.77
CA LEU A 298 -7.43 3.14 -13.77
C LEU A 298 -6.17 2.27 -13.75
N ILE A 299 -5.22 2.55 -14.65
CA ILE A 299 -3.96 1.78 -14.76
C ILE A 299 -3.17 1.89 -13.45
N THR A 300 -3.10 3.08 -12.88
CA THR A 300 -2.36 3.31 -11.64
C THR A 300 -3.00 2.57 -10.47
N VAL A 301 -4.30 2.70 -10.28
CA VAL A 301 -5.05 2.02 -9.22
C VAL A 301 -4.93 0.49 -9.35
N LEU A 302 -5.10 -0.03 -10.56
CA LEU A 302 -4.95 -1.46 -10.82
C LEU A 302 -3.52 -1.95 -10.51
N ALA A 303 -2.50 -1.20 -10.91
CA ALA A 303 -1.12 -1.54 -10.67
C ALA A 303 -0.78 -1.62 -9.17
N PHE A 304 -1.22 -0.63 -8.37
CA PHE A 304 -1.02 -0.64 -6.92
C PHE A 304 -1.82 -1.76 -6.23
N ASN A 305 -3.04 -2.06 -6.65
CA ASN A 305 -3.81 -3.17 -6.10
C ASN A 305 -3.15 -4.52 -6.41
N LEU A 306 -2.74 -4.77 -7.65
CA LEU A 306 -2.04 -6.01 -8.03
C LEU A 306 -0.72 -6.19 -7.26
N ALA A 307 0.06 -5.13 -7.12
CA ALA A 307 1.30 -5.16 -6.35
C ALA A 307 1.03 -5.35 -4.85
N GLY A 308 0.02 -4.70 -4.29
CA GLY A 308 -0.39 -4.81 -2.90
C GLY A 308 -0.88 -6.21 -2.53
N ASP A 309 -1.69 -6.83 -3.38
CA ASP A 309 -2.16 -8.20 -3.19
C ASP A 309 -0.99 -9.20 -3.24
N GLY A 310 -0.08 -9.05 -4.20
CA GLY A 310 1.11 -9.90 -4.26
C GLY A 310 2.06 -9.70 -3.07
N LEU A 311 2.16 -8.49 -2.54
CA LEU A 311 2.92 -8.21 -1.32
C LEU A 311 2.26 -8.83 -0.09
N ARG A 312 0.94 -8.78 -0.01
CA ARG A 312 0.16 -9.45 1.02
C ARG A 312 0.40 -10.96 1.02
N ASP A 313 0.31 -11.59 -0.16
CA ASP A 313 0.55 -13.04 -0.32
C ASP A 313 1.97 -13.41 0.10
N ALA A 314 2.98 -12.64 -0.29
CA ALA A 314 4.38 -12.89 0.03
C ALA A 314 4.71 -12.69 1.53
N LEU A 315 3.98 -11.80 2.22
CA LEU A 315 4.17 -11.50 3.64
C LEU A 315 3.31 -12.35 4.57
N ASP A 316 2.32 -13.13 4.06
CA ASP A 316 1.46 -13.96 4.90
C ASP A 316 2.19 -15.26 5.34
N PRO A 317 2.47 -15.44 6.64
CA PRO A 317 3.14 -16.63 7.13
C PRO A 317 2.30 -17.92 6.98
N ARG A 318 0.99 -17.80 6.79
CA ARG A 318 0.08 -18.94 6.71
C ARG A 318 0.15 -19.65 5.36
N LEU A 319 0.58 -18.96 4.32
CA LEU A 319 0.78 -19.52 2.99
C LEU A 319 2.12 -20.27 2.84
N LYS A 320 2.99 -20.21 3.85
CA LYS A 320 4.31 -20.88 3.88
C LYS A 320 4.30 -22.27 4.50
N ARG A 321 3.09 -22.88 4.70
CA ARG A 321 2.94 -24.26 5.22
C ARG A 321 2.74 -25.25 4.10
#